data_f06af8a7ccef893061340440759780c3
#
_entry.id   f06af8a7ccef893061340440759780c3
#
_cell.length_a   1.000
_cell.length_b   1.000
_cell.length_c   1.000
_cell.angle_alpha   90.00
_cell.angle_beta   90.00
_cell.angle_gamma   90.00
#
_symmetry.space_group_name_H-M   'P 1'
#
loop_
_entity.id
_entity.type
_entity.pdbx_description
1 polymer ?
#
loop_
_entity_poly.entity_id
_entity_poly.type
_entity_poly.pdbx_seq_one_letter_code
_entity_poly.pdbx_strand_id
1 'polypeptide(L)'
;MSGSDAVLSGRLSAALEAAGDVAYSLDLDADRLDWFGAPAPAGLEFATALQTGRSFANHIHPDDLVHRQMALAAHFDGEGPFDCEYRLRDTDGAFVWVHERGRASPEGAGRPRIMLGVIRAVGDRKAQQTRLERLANYDELTGHFNKSRLREAVDQIIAANQRRPTPAAFMSVGIDNMTMLNEMFGYETADTVLVEIGRRLDNCVRVSDMIGRLGGDRFGIVLSHCPPEGISAATEKILAEVNASPVQTPRGPVYATVSIGSASFPDQGLTSYDVITRAESALAEAKRAGRDCHSHYQMTDQQRQRQRRSLSISEEVRAALREERVVFAFQPVVSAISGEVDHYECLLRMRMPDGSIVSAGDFVPVIEQLGFIRLIDRYVLEKTLAELAAHPDVKLGFNISGLTAADRPWLRSLISQVRNRPDLASRLVVEITETAALYDIEESARFVSALRHAGCHVALDDFGAGHTSLRHLQSLAVDTVKIDGSFIRNLATSPDSQVFLRHLLGLAKGFGFNTVAECVSTADEAAILRREGVGFLQGYYFGRPTLDRPWLDSPLVRPSAEVIELVELGRADPVKLAATGD
;
A
#
# COMPACT_ATOMS: atom_id res chain seq x y z
N MET A 1 55.03 -16.27 24.80
CA MET A 1 53.68 -16.58 24.26
C MET A 1 53.50 -18.08 24.30
N SER A 2 52.47 -18.58 24.99
CA SER A 2 52.20 -20.02 25.07
C SER A 2 51.65 -20.51 23.71
N GLY A 3 51.87 -21.80 23.38
CA GLY A 3 51.37 -22.35 22.10
C GLY A 3 49.87 -22.25 21.93
N SER A 4 49.11 -22.03 23.00
CA SER A 4 47.66 -21.74 23.00
C SER A 4 47.33 -20.35 22.44
N ASP A 5 48.15 -19.34 22.73
CA ASP A 5 47.93 -17.96 22.27
C ASP A 5 48.18 -17.82 20.76
N ALA A 6 49.14 -18.56 20.20
CA ALA A 6 49.41 -18.55 18.77
C ALA A 6 48.27 -19.22 17.96
N VAL A 7 47.69 -20.30 18.49
CA VAL A 7 46.54 -20.99 17.86
C VAL A 7 45.29 -20.12 17.90
N LEU A 8 45.03 -19.42 19.00
CA LEU A 8 43.88 -18.53 19.15
C LEU A 8 44.01 -17.32 18.21
N SER A 9 45.18 -16.71 18.12
CA SER A 9 45.48 -15.61 17.20
C SER A 9 45.28 -16.01 15.74
N GLY A 10 45.73 -17.21 15.34
CA GLY A 10 45.54 -17.71 13.97
C GLY A 10 44.06 -17.95 13.61
N ARG A 11 43.29 -18.48 14.56
CA ARG A 11 41.82 -18.66 14.36
C ARG A 11 41.07 -17.35 14.26
N LEU A 12 41.43 -16.36 15.07
CA LEU A 12 40.85 -15.03 15.02
C LEU A 12 41.18 -14.34 13.68
N SER A 13 42.41 -14.42 13.21
CA SER A 13 42.85 -13.88 11.93
C SER A 13 42.08 -14.50 10.76
N ALA A 14 41.93 -15.82 10.75
CA ALA A 14 41.14 -16.52 9.72
C ALA A 14 39.64 -16.15 9.76
N ALA A 15 39.08 -15.92 10.93
CA ALA A 15 37.70 -15.50 11.08
C ALA A 15 37.48 -14.07 10.56
N LEU A 16 38.38 -13.14 10.83
CA LEU A 16 38.34 -11.76 10.33
C LEU A 16 38.50 -11.74 8.80
N GLU A 17 39.44 -12.53 8.26
CA GLU A 17 39.60 -12.66 6.80
C GLU A 17 38.35 -13.20 6.13
N ALA A 18 37.76 -14.26 6.66
CA ALA A 18 36.50 -14.81 6.15
C ALA A 18 35.33 -13.83 6.25
N ALA A 19 35.31 -12.92 7.23
CA ALA A 19 34.30 -11.88 7.41
C ALA A 19 34.56 -10.65 6.52
N GLY A 20 35.75 -10.50 5.93
CA GLY A 20 36.15 -9.28 5.20
C GLY A 20 36.37 -8.09 6.14
N ASP A 21 36.79 -8.35 7.40
CA ASP A 21 36.99 -7.34 8.42
C ASP A 21 38.46 -7.15 8.73
N VAL A 22 38.86 -5.91 9.08
CA VAL A 22 40.17 -5.58 9.68
C VAL A 22 39.94 -5.15 11.11
N ALA A 23 40.61 -5.77 12.04
CA ALA A 23 40.55 -5.35 13.44
C ALA A 23 41.67 -4.37 13.79
N TYR A 24 41.40 -3.49 14.73
CA TYR A 24 42.37 -2.53 15.23
C TYR A 24 42.33 -2.39 16.75
N SER A 25 43.43 -1.92 17.30
CA SER A 25 43.56 -1.42 18.68
C SER A 25 44.09 0.00 18.62
N LEU A 26 43.38 0.95 19.19
CA LEU A 26 43.82 2.33 19.31
C LEU A 26 44.08 2.65 20.79
N ASP A 27 45.34 2.92 21.13
CA ASP A 27 45.72 3.52 22.41
C ASP A 27 45.42 5.03 22.33
N LEU A 28 44.44 5.47 23.11
CA LEU A 28 43.92 6.85 23.07
C LEU A 28 44.91 7.85 23.71
N ASP A 29 45.77 7.41 24.65
CA ASP A 29 46.76 8.26 25.31
C ASP A 29 48.02 8.43 24.45
N ALA A 30 48.49 7.32 23.86
CA ALA A 30 49.68 7.30 23.03
C ALA A 30 49.42 7.65 21.57
N ASP A 31 48.16 7.79 21.15
CA ASP A 31 47.72 7.95 19.76
C ASP A 31 48.33 6.87 18.85
N ARG A 32 48.42 5.60 19.33
CA ARG A 32 48.99 4.47 18.59
C ARG A 32 47.89 3.54 18.09
N LEU A 33 47.92 3.31 16.79
CA LEU A 33 46.96 2.45 16.11
C LEU A 33 47.67 1.20 15.60
N ASP A 34 47.30 0.06 16.19
CA ASP A 34 47.82 -1.26 15.83
C ASP A 34 46.74 -2.06 15.10
N TRP A 35 47.08 -2.71 13.98
CA TRP A 35 46.14 -3.46 13.14
C TRP A 35 46.36 -4.97 13.32
N PHE A 36 45.26 -5.72 13.27
CA PHE A 36 45.22 -7.16 13.44
C PHE A 36 44.42 -7.83 12.33
N GLY A 37 44.87 -8.98 11.88
CA GLY A 37 44.32 -9.68 10.73
C GLY A 37 45.12 -9.38 9.47
N ALA A 38 45.43 -10.38 8.70
CA ALA A 38 46.16 -10.24 7.44
C ALA A 38 45.62 -11.27 6.43
N PRO A 39 45.60 -10.92 5.13
CA PRO A 39 45.81 -9.60 4.55
C PRO A 39 44.59 -8.69 4.73
N ALA A 40 44.77 -7.36 4.63
CA ALA A 40 43.66 -6.43 4.62
C ALA A 40 42.70 -6.74 3.45
N PRO A 41 41.37 -6.69 3.65
CA PRO A 41 40.41 -6.87 2.57
C PRO A 41 40.64 -5.88 1.44
N ALA A 42 40.26 -6.26 0.22
CA ALA A 42 40.37 -5.39 -0.94
C ALA A 42 39.67 -4.01 -0.67
N GLY A 43 40.43 -2.95 -0.93
CA GLY A 43 39.99 -1.57 -0.70
C GLY A 43 40.29 -1.00 0.69
N LEU A 44 40.93 -1.76 1.60
CA LEU A 44 41.37 -1.30 2.93
C LEU A 44 42.89 -1.49 3.17
N GLU A 45 43.66 -1.89 2.16
CA GLU A 45 45.10 -2.14 2.27
C GLU A 45 45.86 -0.89 2.75
N PHE A 46 45.43 0.29 2.34
CA PHE A 46 46.04 1.55 2.74
C PHE A 46 45.78 1.90 4.22
N ALA A 47 44.64 1.48 4.77
CA ALA A 47 44.26 1.81 6.15
C ALA A 47 45.22 1.14 7.15
N THR A 48 45.67 -0.08 6.85
CA THR A 48 46.60 -0.83 7.72
C THR A 48 48.01 -0.25 7.77
N ALA A 49 48.35 0.69 6.87
CA ALA A 49 49.63 1.42 6.92
C ALA A 49 49.58 2.62 7.89
N LEU A 50 48.40 3.02 8.36
CA LEU A 50 48.23 4.14 9.27
C LEU A 50 48.51 3.70 10.71
N GLN A 51 49.44 4.37 11.39
CA GLN A 51 49.92 3.98 12.72
C GLN A 51 49.40 4.85 13.86
N THR A 52 48.63 5.91 13.56
CA THR A 52 48.08 6.81 14.58
C THR A 52 46.62 7.11 14.32
N GLY A 53 45.86 7.32 15.38
CA GLY A 53 44.46 7.75 15.28
C GLY A 53 44.28 9.08 14.53
N ARG A 54 45.26 10.00 14.71
CA ARG A 54 45.27 11.29 13.98
C ARG A 54 45.52 11.09 12.49
N SER A 55 46.46 10.23 12.09
CA SER A 55 46.69 9.93 10.67
C SER A 55 45.45 9.29 10.03
N PHE A 56 44.78 8.40 10.77
CA PHE A 56 43.55 7.79 10.33
C PHE A 56 42.43 8.81 10.16
N ALA A 57 42.23 9.72 11.14
CA ALA A 57 41.21 10.77 11.08
C ALA A 57 41.39 11.71 9.87
N ASN A 58 42.63 11.97 9.44
CA ASN A 58 42.91 12.81 8.26
C ASN A 58 42.52 12.15 6.92
N HIS A 59 42.21 10.87 6.90
CA HIS A 59 41.73 10.16 5.71
C HIS A 59 40.19 10.12 5.65
N ILE A 60 39.50 10.51 6.73
CA ILE A 60 38.03 10.56 6.75
C ILE A 60 37.56 11.75 5.89
N HIS A 61 36.47 11.54 5.13
CA HIS A 61 35.85 12.62 4.37
C HIS A 61 35.45 13.77 5.30
N PRO A 62 35.73 15.06 4.95
CA PRO A 62 35.44 16.19 5.84
C PRO A 62 34.01 16.25 6.36
N ASP A 63 33.02 15.95 5.52
CA ASP A 63 31.60 15.97 5.90
C ASP A 63 31.24 14.89 6.92
N ASP A 64 32.00 13.76 6.94
CA ASP A 64 31.69 12.60 7.78
C ASP A 64 32.44 12.66 9.13
N LEU A 65 33.47 13.50 9.23
CA LEU A 65 34.34 13.61 10.42
C LEU A 65 33.54 14.01 11.68
N VAL A 66 32.67 15.01 11.55
CA VAL A 66 31.84 15.48 12.65
C VAL A 66 30.90 14.39 13.13
N HIS A 67 30.26 13.67 12.21
CA HIS A 67 29.35 12.57 12.53
C HIS A 67 30.07 11.45 13.31
N ARG A 68 31.26 11.03 12.84
CA ARG A 68 32.07 10.03 13.54
C ARG A 68 32.52 10.48 14.92
N GLN A 69 32.91 11.76 15.08
CA GLN A 69 33.30 12.31 16.40
C GLN A 69 32.13 12.31 17.37
N MET A 70 30.93 12.67 16.94
CA MET A 70 29.71 12.61 17.77
C MET A 70 29.40 11.18 18.21
N ALA A 71 29.50 10.20 17.30
CA ALA A 71 29.30 8.79 17.60
C ALA A 71 30.34 8.27 18.63
N LEU A 72 31.61 8.70 18.51
CA LEU A 72 32.66 8.37 19.49
C LEU A 72 32.38 8.98 20.85
N ALA A 73 31.96 10.25 20.90
CA ALA A 73 31.62 10.93 22.15
C ALA A 73 30.46 10.21 22.86
N ALA A 74 29.39 9.91 22.15
CA ALA A 74 28.23 9.17 22.67
C ALA A 74 28.65 7.79 23.25
N HIS A 75 29.56 7.09 22.55
CA HIS A 75 30.12 5.82 23.06
C HIS A 75 30.91 6.00 24.34
N PHE A 76 31.76 7.04 24.44
CA PHE A 76 32.54 7.31 25.64
C PHE A 76 31.67 7.78 26.83
N ASP A 77 30.52 8.39 26.56
CA ASP A 77 29.51 8.76 27.55
C ASP A 77 28.63 7.57 28.00
N GLY A 78 28.84 6.39 27.41
CA GLY A 78 28.17 5.14 27.81
C GLY A 78 26.85 4.87 27.11
N GLU A 79 26.52 5.57 26.02
CA GLU A 79 25.26 5.41 25.25
C GLU A 79 25.21 4.16 24.35
N GLY A 80 26.21 3.27 24.44
CA GLY A 80 26.22 2.02 23.71
C GLY A 80 27.56 1.72 23.00
N PRO A 81 27.65 0.67 22.17
CA PRO A 81 28.82 0.38 21.37
C PRO A 81 29.03 1.43 20.27
N PHE A 82 30.28 1.70 19.93
CA PHE A 82 30.57 2.55 18.78
C PHE A 82 30.18 1.82 17.49
N ASP A 83 29.36 2.46 16.66
CA ASP A 83 28.88 1.94 15.37
C ASP A 83 28.70 3.13 14.41
N CYS A 84 29.51 3.21 13.33
CA CYS A 84 29.51 4.35 12.43
C CYS A 84 29.90 3.96 11.02
N GLU A 85 29.18 4.48 10.02
CA GLU A 85 29.54 4.39 8.61
C GLU A 85 30.03 5.74 8.10
N TYR A 86 31.16 5.76 7.38
CA TYR A 86 31.75 6.97 6.83
C TYR A 86 32.66 6.66 5.63
N ARG A 87 33.07 7.69 4.91
CA ARG A 87 33.99 7.58 3.76
C ARG A 87 35.43 7.76 4.21
N LEU A 88 36.27 6.84 3.78
CA LEU A 88 37.71 6.86 4.02
C LEU A 88 38.45 7.02 2.69
N ARG A 89 39.43 7.95 2.60
CA ARG A 89 40.17 8.24 1.39
C ARG A 89 41.31 7.22 1.24
N ASP A 90 41.35 6.54 0.10
CA ASP A 90 42.43 5.60 -0.26
C ASP A 90 43.71 6.28 -0.76
N THR A 91 44.69 5.49 -1.17
CA THR A 91 45.99 5.97 -1.68
C THR A 91 45.88 6.74 -3.01
N ASP A 92 44.87 6.45 -3.81
CA ASP A 92 44.63 7.06 -5.11
C ASP A 92 43.78 8.33 -5.01
N GLY A 93 43.35 8.68 -3.80
CA GLY A 93 42.50 9.85 -3.49
C GLY A 93 41.01 9.58 -3.63
N ALA A 94 40.59 8.37 -4.01
CA ALA A 94 39.21 7.97 -4.06
C ALA A 94 38.65 7.70 -2.65
N PHE A 95 37.33 7.76 -2.51
CA PHE A 95 36.68 7.49 -1.23
C PHE A 95 36.00 6.12 -1.21
N VAL A 96 36.35 5.31 -0.19
CA VAL A 96 35.76 4.01 0.07
C VAL A 96 34.81 4.13 1.28
N TRP A 97 33.59 3.63 1.16
CA TRP A 97 32.68 3.53 2.30
C TRP A 97 33.11 2.41 3.24
N VAL A 98 33.22 2.75 4.52
CA VAL A 98 33.58 1.81 5.59
C VAL A 98 32.52 1.82 6.68
N HIS A 99 32.37 0.68 7.34
CA HIS A 99 31.58 0.51 8.54
C HIS A 99 32.53 0.14 9.68
N GLU A 100 32.62 1.01 10.67
CA GLU A 100 33.47 0.84 11.86
C GLU A 100 32.60 0.51 13.07
N ARG A 101 32.98 -0.55 13.76
CA ARG A 101 32.41 -0.94 15.05
C ARG A 101 33.50 -1.09 16.07
N GLY A 102 33.25 -0.57 17.27
CA GLY A 102 34.29 -0.62 18.31
C GLY A 102 33.72 -0.57 19.71
N ARG A 103 34.61 -0.89 20.65
CA ARG A 103 34.33 -0.78 22.07
C ARG A 103 35.58 -0.29 22.79
N ALA A 104 35.39 0.74 23.59
CA ALA A 104 36.44 1.19 24.50
C ALA A 104 36.45 0.30 25.75
N SER A 105 37.63 -0.13 26.17
CA SER A 105 37.84 -0.90 27.40
C SER A 105 38.32 0.03 28.50
N PRO A 106 37.62 0.13 29.65
CA PRO A 106 38.16 0.84 30.80
C PRO A 106 39.24 0.01 31.47
N GLU A 107 40.49 0.46 31.46
CA GLU A 107 41.54 -0.04 32.35
C GLU A 107 41.48 0.76 33.67
N GLY A 108 40.84 0.19 34.71
CA GLY A 108 40.71 0.80 36.04
C GLY A 108 39.51 1.82 36.18
N ALA A 109 39.40 2.46 37.33
CA ALA A 109 38.34 3.46 37.63
C ALA A 109 38.66 4.82 36.95
N GLY A 110 38.76 4.86 35.59
CA GLY A 110 39.18 6.06 34.89
C GLY A 110 38.67 6.12 33.44
N ARG A 111 39.16 7.09 32.67
CA ARG A 111 38.84 7.25 31.24
C ARG A 111 39.22 6.02 30.41
N PRO A 112 38.46 5.67 29.38
CA PRO A 112 38.81 4.57 28.49
C PRO A 112 40.16 4.85 27.82
N ARG A 113 41.08 3.87 27.88
CA ARG A 113 42.46 4.01 27.37
C ARG A 113 42.65 3.29 26.02
N ILE A 114 42.00 2.18 25.83
CA ILE A 114 42.11 1.38 24.62
C ILE A 114 40.76 1.24 23.96
N MET A 115 40.72 1.52 22.67
CA MET A 115 39.56 1.24 21.82
C MET A 115 39.91 0.05 20.91
N LEU A 116 39.09 -1.00 20.99
CA LEU A 116 39.17 -2.17 20.09
C LEU A 116 38.03 -2.10 19.12
N GLY A 117 38.30 -2.30 17.84
CA GLY A 117 37.27 -2.26 16.83
C GLY A 117 37.58 -3.08 15.58
N VAL A 118 36.61 -3.13 14.73
CA VAL A 118 36.68 -3.73 13.39
C VAL A 118 36.18 -2.72 12.36
N ILE A 119 36.85 -2.75 11.19
CA ILE A 119 36.46 -1.94 10.03
C ILE A 119 36.18 -2.87 8.86
N ARG A 120 35.09 -2.65 8.16
CA ARG A 120 34.68 -3.37 6.96
C ARG A 120 34.45 -2.39 5.81
N ALA A 121 34.93 -2.71 4.62
CA ALA A 121 34.54 -2.02 3.41
C ALA A 121 33.07 -2.37 3.06
N VAL A 122 32.23 -1.34 2.90
CA VAL A 122 30.79 -1.49 2.57
C VAL A 122 30.46 -0.80 1.24
N GLY A 123 31.44 -0.54 0.41
CA GLY A 123 31.32 0.15 -0.86
C GLY A 123 30.30 -0.52 -1.78
N ASP A 124 30.39 -1.83 -1.98
CA ASP A 124 29.48 -2.58 -2.84
C ASP A 124 28.03 -2.52 -2.33
N ARG A 125 27.81 -2.64 -1.02
CA ARG A 125 26.49 -2.52 -0.41
C ARG A 125 25.92 -1.12 -0.60
N LYS A 126 26.71 -0.07 -0.38
CA LYS A 126 26.30 1.33 -0.60
C LYS A 126 26.03 1.61 -2.07
N ALA A 127 26.87 1.13 -2.97
CA ALA A 127 26.66 1.26 -4.40
C ALA A 127 25.38 0.57 -4.86
N GLN A 128 25.11 -0.62 -4.37
CA GLN A 128 23.86 -1.34 -4.63
C GLN A 128 22.65 -0.59 -4.06
N GLN A 129 22.72 -0.09 -2.83
CA GLN A 129 21.64 0.70 -2.21
C GLN A 129 21.36 1.97 -3.01
N THR A 130 22.40 2.74 -3.34
CA THR A 130 22.27 3.96 -4.17
C THR A 130 21.71 3.63 -5.56
N ARG A 131 22.14 2.51 -6.15
CA ARG A 131 21.59 2.05 -7.43
C ARG A 131 20.12 1.68 -7.33
N LEU A 132 19.71 0.95 -6.27
CA LEU A 132 18.31 0.62 -6.02
C LEU A 132 17.46 1.87 -5.80
N GLU A 133 17.93 2.82 -5.01
CA GLU A 133 17.26 4.12 -4.80
C GLU A 133 17.12 4.91 -6.10
N ARG A 134 18.16 4.86 -6.95
CA ARG A 134 18.11 5.50 -8.27
C ARG A 134 17.10 4.83 -9.18
N LEU A 135 17.11 3.51 -9.28
CA LEU A 135 16.16 2.73 -10.08
C LEU A 135 14.71 2.90 -9.60
N ALA A 136 14.51 2.99 -8.28
CA ALA A 136 13.20 3.22 -7.70
C ALA A 136 12.60 4.60 -8.03
N ASN A 137 13.43 5.62 -8.28
CA ASN A 137 12.98 6.99 -8.41
C ASN A 137 13.21 7.62 -9.79
N TYR A 138 14.16 7.12 -10.57
CA TYR A 138 14.63 7.76 -11.82
C TYR A 138 14.52 6.82 -13.02
N ASP A 139 14.35 7.40 -14.22
CA ASP A 139 14.44 6.71 -15.51
C ASP A 139 15.91 6.58 -15.93
N GLU A 140 16.36 5.38 -16.28
CA GLU A 140 17.77 5.11 -16.57
C GLU A 140 18.28 5.81 -17.85
N LEU A 141 17.41 6.01 -18.85
CA LEU A 141 17.80 6.62 -20.13
C LEU A 141 17.93 8.14 -19.99
N THR A 142 16.94 8.80 -19.40
CA THR A 142 16.86 10.25 -19.41
C THR A 142 17.37 10.90 -18.12
N GLY A 143 17.50 10.13 -17.04
CA GLY A 143 17.92 10.62 -15.72
C GLY A 143 16.85 11.44 -14.97
N HIS A 144 15.69 11.65 -15.55
CA HIS A 144 14.54 12.28 -14.91
C HIS A 144 13.83 11.35 -13.94
N PHE A 145 12.90 11.87 -13.12
CA PHE A 145 12.06 11.01 -12.29
C PHE A 145 11.31 9.99 -13.14
N ASN A 146 11.08 8.80 -12.57
CA ASN A 146 10.23 7.80 -13.20
C ASN A 146 8.74 8.07 -12.92
N LYS A 147 7.85 7.29 -13.56
CA LYS A 147 6.39 7.40 -13.42
C LYS A 147 5.92 7.29 -11.96
N SER A 148 6.53 6.40 -11.17
CA SER A 148 6.14 6.17 -9.77
C SER A 148 6.42 7.40 -8.91
N ARG A 149 7.61 7.99 -9.07
CA ARG A 149 8.00 9.20 -8.34
C ARG A 149 7.14 10.42 -8.69
N LEU A 150 6.80 10.58 -9.99
CA LEU A 150 5.87 11.65 -10.41
C LEU A 150 4.48 11.47 -9.82
N ARG A 151 3.99 10.24 -9.76
CA ARG A 151 2.69 9.94 -9.15
C ARG A 151 2.68 10.31 -7.67
N GLU A 152 3.71 9.93 -6.93
CA GLU A 152 3.88 10.31 -5.53
C GLU A 152 3.87 11.84 -5.35
N ALA A 153 4.55 12.58 -6.23
CA ALA A 153 4.57 14.04 -6.17
C ALA A 153 3.17 14.65 -6.32
N VAL A 154 2.38 14.15 -7.28
CA VAL A 154 0.99 14.58 -7.45
C VAL A 154 0.17 14.25 -6.20
N ASP A 155 0.29 13.04 -5.64
CA ASP A 155 -0.41 12.62 -4.43
C ASP A 155 -0.03 13.51 -3.23
N GLN A 156 1.25 13.87 -3.07
CA GLN A 156 1.71 14.77 -2.02
C GLN A 156 1.12 16.18 -2.16
N ILE A 157 1.05 16.74 -3.38
CA ILE A 157 0.44 18.05 -3.62
C ILE A 157 -1.06 17.99 -3.36
N ILE A 158 -1.76 16.96 -3.80
CA ILE A 158 -3.18 16.75 -3.52
C ILE A 158 -3.42 16.71 -2.00
N ALA A 159 -2.62 15.95 -1.26
CA ALA A 159 -2.71 15.86 0.19
C ALA A 159 -2.43 17.21 0.90
N ALA A 160 -1.46 17.98 0.42
CA ALA A 160 -1.17 19.33 0.93
C ALA A 160 -2.32 20.31 0.65
N ASN A 161 -2.93 20.22 -0.52
CA ASN A 161 -4.04 21.07 -0.96
C ASN A 161 -5.32 20.87 -0.13
N GLN A 162 -5.46 19.76 0.56
CA GLN A 162 -6.57 19.56 1.49
C GLN A 162 -6.54 20.51 2.70
N ARG A 163 -5.35 21.03 3.04
CA ARG A 163 -5.18 21.99 4.15
C ARG A 163 -5.22 23.45 3.68
N ARG A 164 -4.71 23.72 2.49
CA ARG A 164 -4.68 25.04 1.85
C ARG A 164 -4.79 24.84 0.34
N PRO A 165 -5.96 25.08 -0.27
CA PRO A 165 -6.13 24.93 -1.70
C PRO A 165 -5.17 25.86 -2.46
N THR A 166 -4.23 25.27 -3.18
CA THR A 166 -3.31 25.97 -4.08
C THR A 166 -3.42 25.31 -5.45
N PRO A 167 -3.68 26.07 -6.53
CA PRO A 167 -3.79 25.49 -7.86
C PRO A 167 -2.45 24.90 -8.29
N ALA A 168 -2.51 23.72 -8.90
CA ALA A 168 -1.39 23.04 -9.50
C ALA A 168 -1.84 22.41 -10.83
N ALA A 169 -0.88 22.03 -11.68
CA ALA A 169 -1.20 21.39 -12.95
C ALA A 169 -0.25 20.21 -13.23
N PHE A 170 -0.77 19.24 -13.94
CA PHE A 170 0.02 18.17 -14.52
C PHE A 170 -0.01 18.29 -16.05
N MET A 171 1.13 18.16 -16.68
CA MET A 171 1.28 18.14 -18.13
C MET A 171 1.82 16.78 -18.56
N SER A 172 1.17 16.15 -19.52
CA SER A 172 1.70 15.01 -20.26
C SER A 172 2.25 15.53 -21.60
N VAL A 173 3.56 15.40 -21.80
CA VAL A 173 4.27 15.84 -23.00
C VAL A 173 4.66 14.61 -23.79
N GLY A 174 4.18 14.49 -25.01
CA GLY A 174 4.48 13.36 -25.90
C GLY A 174 5.29 13.84 -27.11
N ILE A 175 6.42 13.18 -27.39
CA ILE A 175 7.18 13.43 -28.61
C ILE A 175 6.37 12.92 -29.79
N ASP A 176 6.26 13.74 -30.83
CA ASP A 176 5.47 13.42 -32.00
C ASP A 176 6.24 12.48 -32.93
N ASN A 177 5.48 11.59 -33.59
CA ASN A 177 5.97 10.67 -34.64
C ASN A 177 7.18 9.79 -34.23
N MET A 178 7.30 9.45 -32.95
CA MET A 178 8.43 8.66 -32.42
C MET A 178 8.56 7.29 -33.05
N THR A 179 7.42 6.64 -33.39
CA THR A 179 7.43 5.37 -34.11
C THR A 179 8.11 5.49 -35.47
N MET A 180 7.78 6.56 -36.23
CA MET A 180 8.40 6.82 -37.51
C MET A 180 9.91 7.13 -37.36
N LEU A 181 10.30 7.88 -36.32
CA LEU A 181 11.72 8.15 -36.02
C LEU A 181 12.47 6.83 -35.73
N ASN A 182 11.88 5.91 -34.96
CA ASN A 182 12.46 4.59 -34.70
C ASN A 182 12.64 3.78 -35.99
N GLU A 183 11.64 3.78 -36.85
CA GLU A 183 11.67 3.03 -38.10
C GLU A 183 12.69 3.58 -39.10
N MET A 184 12.80 4.89 -39.22
CA MET A 184 13.70 5.54 -40.18
C MET A 184 15.15 5.60 -39.71
N PHE A 185 15.40 5.87 -38.40
CA PHE A 185 16.73 6.18 -37.88
C PHE A 185 17.23 5.19 -36.83
N GLY A 186 16.40 4.26 -36.39
CA GLY A 186 16.71 3.25 -35.38
C GLY A 186 16.63 3.77 -33.93
N TYR A 187 16.64 2.84 -32.98
CA TYR A 187 16.43 3.11 -31.54
C TYR A 187 17.49 4.03 -30.94
N GLU A 188 18.76 3.92 -31.31
CA GLU A 188 19.85 4.74 -30.80
C GLU A 188 19.63 6.24 -31.09
N THR A 189 19.15 6.56 -32.28
CA THR A 189 18.80 7.93 -32.66
C THR A 189 17.58 8.43 -31.89
N ALA A 190 16.59 7.58 -31.72
CA ALA A 190 15.39 7.88 -30.95
C ALA A 190 15.70 8.13 -29.47
N ASP A 191 16.60 7.34 -28.88
CA ASP A 191 17.09 7.55 -27.51
C ASP A 191 17.82 8.90 -27.37
N THR A 192 18.62 9.27 -28.36
CA THR A 192 19.28 10.59 -28.42
C THR A 192 18.23 11.71 -28.45
N VAL A 193 17.15 11.56 -29.23
CA VAL A 193 16.04 12.54 -29.26
C VAL A 193 15.35 12.60 -27.91
N LEU A 194 15.06 11.48 -27.26
CA LEU A 194 14.45 11.41 -25.95
C LEU A 194 15.28 12.18 -24.89
N VAL A 195 16.57 11.93 -24.83
CA VAL A 195 17.49 12.56 -23.88
C VAL A 195 17.54 14.08 -24.12
N GLU A 196 17.68 14.50 -25.38
CA GLU A 196 17.78 15.93 -25.71
C GLU A 196 16.46 16.68 -25.47
N ILE A 197 15.31 16.09 -25.81
CA ILE A 197 14.02 16.69 -25.47
C ILE A 197 13.85 16.80 -23.96
N GLY A 198 14.20 15.78 -23.19
CA GLY A 198 14.20 15.86 -21.72
C GLY A 198 15.02 17.03 -21.20
N ARG A 199 16.25 17.22 -21.72
CA ARG A 199 17.13 18.35 -21.38
C ARG A 199 16.53 19.72 -21.75
N ARG A 200 15.82 19.83 -22.87
CA ARG A 200 15.10 21.07 -23.25
C ARG A 200 13.94 21.35 -22.31
N LEU A 201 13.22 20.30 -21.87
CA LEU A 201 12.14 20.44 -20.89
C LEU A 201 12.68 20.95 -19.54
N ASP A 202 13.88 20.53 -19.11
CA ASP A 202 14.52 21.05 -17.89
C ASP A 202 14.71 22.58 -17.93
N ASN A 203 15.05 23.17 -19.10
CA ASN A 203 15.18 24.62 -19.28
C ASN A 203 13.84 25.37 -19.14
N CYS A 204 12.72 24.64 -19.23
CA CYS A 204 11.37 25.23 -19.19
C CYS A 204 10.75 25.25 -17.80
N VAL A 205 11.16 24.36 -16.90
CA VAL A 205 10.58 24.18 -15.57
C VAL A 205 11.35 24.96 -14.50
N ARG A 206 10.69 25.24 -13.37
CA ARG A 206 11.27 25.90 -12.21
C ARG A 206 11.83 24.86 -11.24
N VAL A 207 12.64 25.27 -10.30
CA VAL A 207 13.16 24.42 -9.21
C VAL A 207 12.04 23.78 -8.36
N SER A 208 10.88 24.46 -8.27
CA SER A 208 9.69 23.96 -7.56
C SER A 208 8.89 22.92 -8.34
N ASP A 209 9.13 22.82 -9.64
CA ASP A 209 8.40 21.93 -10.52
C ASP A 209 9.13 20.60 -10.63
N MET A 210 8.43 19.56 -11.04
CA MET A 210 9.03 18.24 -11.20
C MET A 210 8.82 17.72 -12.62
N ILE A 211 9.86 17.12 -13.18
CA ILE A 211 9.81 16.48 -14.49
C ILE A 211 10.20 15.01 -14.37
N GLY A 212 9.54 14.15 -15.13
CA GLY A 212 9.87 12.73 -15.19
C GLY A 212 9.39 12.08 -16.47
N ARG A 213 9.84 10.86 -16.71
CA ARG A 213 9.44 10.06 -17.85
C ARG A 213 8.30 9.11 -17.45
N LEU A 214 7.20 9.15 -18.20
CA LEU A 214 6.03 8.29 -17.98
C LEU A 214 6.17 6.92 -18.67
N GLY A 215 7.11 6.83 -19.62
CA GLY A 215 7.40 5.65 -20.43
C GLY A 215 7.23 5.91 -21.93
N GLY A 216 7.93 5.14 -22.76
CA GLY A 216 7.95 5.34 -24.22
C GLY A 216 8.45 6.73 -24.62
N ASP A 217 7.62 7.44 -25.37
CA ASP A 217 7.85 8.79 -25.90
C ASP A 217 7.30 9.92 -24.97
N ARG A 218 6.87 9.60 -23.73
CA ARG A 218 6.12 10.55 -22.90
C ARG A 218 6.87 10.99 -21.66
N PHE A 219 6.84 12.32 -21.42
CA PHE A 219 7.24 12.96 -20.19
C PHE A 219 6.03 13.47 -19.40
N GLY A 220 6.18 13.57 -18.10
CA GLY A 220 5.22 14.20 -17.20
C GLY A 220 5.86 15.38 -16.50
N ILE A 221 5.15 16.49 -16.39
CA ILE A 221 5.59 17.68 -15.66
C ILE A 221 4.54 18.03 -14.61
N VAL A 222 4.98 18.20 -13.38
CA VAL A 222 4.15 18.66 -12.26
C VAL A 222 4.48 20.11 -12.01
N LEU A 223 3.55 21.01 -12.25
CA LEU A 223 3.68 22.45 -11.99
C LEU A 223 3.06 22.77 -10.63
N SER A 224 3.89 23.08 -9.67
CA SER A 224 3.47 23.49 -8.33
C SER A 224 3.04 24.96 -8.34
N HIS A 225 1.95 25.29 -7.60
CA HIS A 225 1.45 26.67 -7.48
C HIS A 225 1.19 27.33 -8.86
N CYS A 226 0.51 26.60 -9.74
CA CYS A 226 0.28 27.02 -11.12
C CYS A 226 -1.20 27.33 -11.35
N PRO A 227 -1.57 28.62 -11.48
CA PRO A 227 -2.93 29.00 -11.88
C PRO A 227 -3.17 28.67 -13.36
N PRO A 228 -4.41 28.65 -13.85
CA PRO A 228 -4.73 28.30 -15.24
C PRO A 228 -3.96 29.09 -16.30
N GLU A 229 -3.73 30.40 -16.06
CA GLU A 229 -2.96 31.27 -16.97
C GLU A 229 -1.49 30.84 -17.03
N GLY A 230 -0.96 30.32 -15.95
CA GLY A 230 0.41 29.79 -15.88
C GLY A 230 0.63 28.55 -16.74
N ILE A 231 -0.42 27.76 -16.98
CA ILE A 231 -0.36 26.57 -17.83
C ILE A 231 -0.08 26.97 -19.27
N SER A 232 -0.80 27.97 -19.81
CA SER A 232 -0.60 28.46 -21.19
C SER A 232 0.82 28.99 -21.39
N ALA A 233 1.30 29.81 -20.45
CA ALA A 233 2.67 30.34 -20.53
C ALA A 233 3.75 29.23 -20.49
N ALA A 234 3.55 28.20 -19.65
CA ALA A 234 4.48 27.07 -19.57
C ALA A 234 4.45 26.22 -20.86
N THR A 235 3.27 25.96 -21.42
CA THR A 235 3.14 25.19 -22.66
C THR A 235 3.71 25.92 -23.87
N GLU A 236 3.49 27.25 -24.01
CA GLU A 236 4.09 28.06 -25.05
C GLU A 236 5.62 28.05 -24.97
N LYS A 237 6.17 28.17 -23.75
CA LYS A 237 7.62 28.10 -23.53
C LYS A 237 8.18 26.74 -23.94
N ILE A 238 7.52 25.64 -23.58
CA ILE A 238 7.95 24.27 -23.93
C ILE A 238 7.94 24.09 -25.46
N LEU A 239 6.84 24.44 -26.13
CA LEU A 239 6.74 24.32 -27.59
C LEU A 239 7.82 25.15 -28.29
N ALA A 240 8.03 26.38 -27.84
CA ALA A 240 9.06 27.26 -28.41
C ALA A 240 10.49 26.70 -28.22
N GLU A 241 10.83 26.20 -27.02
CA GLU A 241 12.16 25.65 -26.71
C GLU A 241 12.42 24.34 -27.50
N VAL A 242 11.42 23.48 -27.62
CA VAL A 242 11.57 22.25 -28.40
C VAL A 242 11.75 22.54 -29.89
N ASN A 243 11.01 23.50 -30.42
CA ASN A 243 11.06 23.88 -31.85
C ASN A 243 12.22 24.78 -32.21
N ALA A 244 12.98 25.33 -31.24
CA ALA A 244 14.04 26.33 -31.48
C ALA A 244 15.17 25.80 -32.38
N SER A 245 15.48 24.52 -32.33
CA SER A 245 16.57 23.95 -33.12
C SER A 245 16.40 22.44 -33.30
N PRO A 246 16.91 21.83 -34.38
CA PRO A 246 16.90 20.38 -34.54
C PRO A 246 17.77 19.70 -33.48
N VAL A 247 17.42 18.49 -33.13
CA VAL A 247 18.22 17.61 -32.27
C VAL A 247 19.39 17.08 -33.08
N GLN A 248 20.61 17.28 -32.59
CA GLN A 248 21.81 16.75 -33.22
C GLN A 248 21.96 15.28 -32.87
N THR A 249 21.97 14.41 -33.86
CA THR A 249 22.11 12.98 -33.69
C THR A 249 23.30 12.43 -34.51
N PRO A 250 23.79 11.20 -34.19
CA PRO A 250 24.86 10.58 -34.97
C PRO A 250 24.54 10.41 -36.47
N ARG A 251 23.25 10.43 -36.83
CA ARG A 251 22.77 10.30 -38.22
C ARG A 251 22.36 11.62 -38.85
N GLY A 252 22.68 12.73 -38.21
CA GLY A 252 22.36 14.08 -38.67
C GLY A 252 21.28 14.79 -37.84
N PRO A 253 20.92 16.02 -38.18
CA PRO A 253 19.93 16.81 -37.46
C PRO A 253 18.52 16.26 -37.67
N VAL A 254 17.77 16.06 -36.57
CA VAL A 254 16.39 15.57 -36.57
C VAL A 254 15.47 16.68 -36.01
N TYR A 255 14.44 17.05 -36.76
CA TYR A 255 13.40 17.94 -36.28
C TYR A 255 12.33 17.10 -35.52
N ALA A 256 12.21 17.35 -34.24
CA ALA A 256 11.20 16.72 -33.40
C ALA A 256 10.28 17.76 -32.81
N THR A 257 8.98 17.52 -32.81
CA THR A 257 7.97 18.33 -32.14
C THR A 257 7.36 17.56 -30.96
N VAL A 258 6.65 18.27 -30.10
CA VAL A 258 5.92 17.67 -28.98
C VAL A 258 4.48 18.13 -28.95
N SER A 259 3.59 17.23 -28.57
CA SER A 259 2.22 17.58 -28.20
C SER A 259 2.09 17.57 -26.70
N ILE A 260 1.26 18.44 -26.15
CA ILE A 260 1.09 18.62 -24.70
C ILE A 260 -0.39 18.48 -24.34
N GLY A 261 -0.68 17.65 -23.35
CA GLY A 261 -1.98 17.61 -22.70
C GLY A 261 -1.85 18.03 -21.25
N SER A 262 -2.73 18.90 -20.75
CA SER A 262 -2.67 19.34 -19.36
C SER A 262 -3.99 19.18 -18.61
N ALA A 263 -3.89 19.00 -17.30
CA ALA A 263 -5.01 18.99 -16.37
C ALA A 263 -4.66 19.76 -15.09
N SER A 264 -5.59 20.59 -14.61
CA SER A 264 -5.46 21.33 -13.36
C SER A 264 -5.95 20.47 -12.18
N PHE A 265 -5.37 20.66 -11.02
CA PHE A 265 -5.87 20.05 -9.79
C PHE A 265 -5.75 21.02 -8.59
N PRO A 266 -6.63 20.92 -7.59
CA PRO A 266 -7.64 19.87 -7.40
C PRO A 266 -8.89 19.96 -8.28
N ASP A 267 -9.07 21.04 -9.04
CA ASP A 267 -10.33 21.30 -9.78
C ASP A 267 -10.70 20.22 -10.81
N GLN A 268 -9.68 19.65 -11.46
CA GLN A 268 -9.84 18.62 -12.50
C GLN A 268 -9.22 17.29 -12.11
N GLY A 269 -9.15 16.93 -10.83
CA GLY A 269 -8.66 15.64 -10.38
C GLY A 269 -8.46 15.62 -8.87
N LEU A 270 -8.96 14.57 -8.22
CA LEU A 270 -8.85 14.38 -6.78
C LEU A 270 -7.85 13.28 -6.41
N THR A 271 -7.38 12.54 -7.41
CA THR A 271 -6.34 11.51 -7.28
C THR A 271 -5.27 11.71 -8.34
N SER A 272 -4.06 11.24 -8.09
CA SER A 272 -2.98 11.26 -9.09
C SER A 272 -3.37 10.50 -10.36
N TYR A 273 -4.12 9.42 -10.22
CA TYR A 273 -4.64 8.65 -11.36
C TYR A 273 -5.56 9.49 -12.25
N ASP A 274 -6.52 10.20 -11.64
CA ASP A 274 -7.42 11.09 -12.39
C ASP A 274 -6.66 12.18 -13.15
N VAL A 275 -5.77 12.87 -12.45
CA VAL A 275 -4.99 13.98 -12.99
C VAL A 275 -4.14 13.53 -14.19
N ILE A 276 -3.42 12.44 -14.04
CA ILE A 276 -2.56 11.89 -15.10
C ILE A 276 -3.40 11.41 -16.28
N THR A 277 -4.47 10.65 -16.04
CA THR A 277 -5.36 10.14 -17.10
C THR A 277 -6.02 11.27 -17.88
N ARG A 278 -6.43 12.34 -17.20
CA ARG A 278 -7.04 13.52 -17.85
C ARG A 278 -6.03 14.29 -18.70
N ALA A 279 -4.82 14.46 -18.22
CA ALA A 279 -3.75 15.06 -19.01
C ALA A 279 -3.36 14.17 -20.22
N GLU A 280 -3.34 12.85 -20.07
CA GLU A 280 -3.12 11.92 -21.19
C GLU A 280 -4.27 11.98 -22.21
N SER A 281 -5.50 12.13 -21.76
CA SER A 281 -6.68 12.32 -22.61
C SER A 281 -6.57 13.61 -23.45
N ALA A 282 -6.15 14.69 -22.80
CA ALA A 282 -5.90 15.97 -23.47
C ALA A 282 -4.70 15.89 -24.45
N LEU A 283 -3.64 15.13 -24.10
CA LEU A 283 -2.53 14.87 -25.02
C LEU A 283 -3.00 14.12 -26.29
N ALA A 284 -3.87 13.12 -26.13
CA ALA A 284 -4.44 12.42 -27.28
C ALA A 284 -5.28 13.35 -28.16
N GLU A 285 -5.96 14.33 -27.57
CA GLU A 285 -6.67 15.39 -28.31
C GLU A 285 -5.70 16.31 -29.05
N ALA A 286 -4.64 16.79 -28.43
CA ALA A 286 -3.60 17.59 -29.07
C ALA A 286 -2.96 16.83 -30.26
N LYS A 287 -2.64 15.54 -30.09
CA LYS A 287 -2.11 14.70 -31.20
C LYS A 287 -3.11 14.54 -32.36
N ARG A 288 -4.43 14.52 -32.06
CA ARG A 288 -5.49 14.48 -33.11
C ARG A 288 -5.74 15.82 -33.77
N ALA A 289 -5.55 16.91 -33.06
CA ALA A 289 -5.74 18.29 -33.56
C ALA A 289 -4.65 18.74 -34.55
N GLY A 290 -3.61 17.93 -34.77
CA GLY A 290 -2.55 18.23 -35.75
C GLY A 290 -1.15 18.11 -35.21
N ARG A 291 -0.97 17.77 -33.95
CA ARG A 291 0.32 17.71 -33.23
C ARG A 291 0.96 19.09 -33.05
N ASP A 292 2.16 19.15 -32.45
CA ASP A 292 2.89 20.39 -32.17
C ASP A 292 2.01 21.46 -31.51
N CYS A 293 1.16 21.06 -30.58
CA CYS A 293 0.18 21.92 -29.94
C CYS A 293 -0.15 21.45 -28.53
N HIS A 294 -0.90 22.28 -27.82
CA HIS A 294 -1.39 22.04 -26.49
C HIS A 294 -2.90 21.89 -26.47
N SER A 295 -3.41 20.91 -25.70
CA SER A 295 -4.81 20.82 -25.30
C SER A 295 -4.90 20.79 -23.78
N HIS A 296 -5.85 21.56 -23.24
CA HIS A 296 -6.17 21.52 -21.81
C HIS A 296 -7.43 20.69 -21.60
N TYR A 297 -7.40 19.75 -20.65
CA TYR A 297 -8.54 18.92 -20.34
C TYR A 297 -9.74 19.78 -19.90
N GLN A 298 -10.85 19.62 -20.58
CA GLN A 298 -12.10 20.30 -20.24
C GLN A 298 -13.07 19.31 -19.62
N MET A 299 -13.43 19.55 -18.36
CA MET A 299 -14.48 18.75 -17.72
C MET A 299 -15.84 19.12 -18.27
N THR A 300 -16.66 18.11 -18.54
CA THR A 300 -18.09 18.33 -18.79
C THR A 300 -18.77 18.80 -17.50
N ASP A 301 -19.90 19.50 -17.66
CA ASP A 301 -20.67 19.97 -16.49
C ASP A 301 -21.11 18.79 -15.58
N GLN A 302 -21.41 17.65 -16.16
CA GLN A 302 -21.74 16.43 -15.42
C GLN A 302 -20.56 15.91 -14.60
N GLN A 303 -19.34 15.97 -15.13
CA GLN A 303 -18.12 15.57 -14.41
C GLN A 303 -17.81 16.56 -13.28
N ARG A 304 -17.96 17.87 -13.52
CA ARG A 304 -17.80 18.90 -12.47
C ARG A 304 -18.81 18.70 -11.34
N GLN A 305 -20.05 18.38 -11.67
CA GLN A 305 -21.07 18.12 -10.66
C GLN A 305 -20.78 16.88 -9.83
N ARG A 306 -20.33 15.78 -10.46
CA ARG A 306 -19.88 14.57 -9.74
C ARG A 306 -18.70 14.87 -8.80
N GLN A 307 -17.71 15.62 -9.27
CA GLN A 307 -16.55 15.98 -8.47
C GLN A 307 -16.91 16.85 -7.25
N ARG A 308 -17.78 17.88 -7.46
CA ARG A 308 -18.30 18.70 -6.35
C ARG A 308 -19.05 17.86 -5.32
N ARG A 309 -19.86 16.90 -5.78
CA ARG A 309 -20.56 15.97 -4.90
C ARG A 309 -19.57 15.11 -4.10
N SER A 310 -18.51 14.60 -4.72
CA SER A 310 -17.48 13.81 -4.02
C SER A 310 -16.74 14.62 -2.94
N LEU A 311 -16.40 15.88 -3.23
CA LEU A 311 -15.82 16.79 -2.24
C LEU A 311 -16.77 17.04 -1.06
N SER A 312 -18.04 17.37 -1.34
CA SER A 312 -19.06 17.58 -0.31
C SER A 312 -19.25 16.34 0.57
N ILE A 313 -19.29 15.13 -0.02
CA ILE A 313 -19.38 13.88 0.73
C ILE A 313 -18.15 13.71 1.64
N SER A 314 -16.96 14.01 1.15
CA SER A 314 -15.72 13.91 1.94
C SER A 314 -15.70 14.83 3.17
N GLU A 315 -16.14 16.08 2.99
CA GLU A 315 -16.27 17.05 4.08
C GLU A 315 -17.30 16.59 5.12
N GLU A 316 -18.46 16.11 4.64
CA GLU A 316 -19.55 15.61 5.49
C GLU A 316 -19.11 14.37 6.30
N VAL A 317 -18.43 13.41 5.68
CA VAL A 317 -17.92 12.22 6.39
C VAL A 317 -16.91 12.60 7.48
N ARG A 318 -16.02 13.56 7.20
CA ARG A 318 -15.08 14.08 8.21
C ARG A 318 -15.78 14.77 9.38
N ALA A 319 -16.83 15.55 9.10
CA ALA A 319 -17.66 16.15 10.12
C ALA A 319 -18.39 15.08 10.93
N ALA A 320 -19.02 14.12 10.24
CA ALA A 320 -19.76 13.03 10.87
C ALA A 320 -18.88 12.15 11.79
N LEU A 321 -17.61 11.89 11.44
CA LEU A 321 -16.69 11.18 12.30
C LEU A 321 -16.36 11.97 13.59
N ARG A 322 -16.15 13.29 13.48
CA ARG A 322 -15.86 14.14 14.64
C ARG A 322 -17.07 14.31 15.57
N GLU A 323 -18.28 14.31 15.01
CA GLU A 323 -19.54 14.52 15.71
C GLU A 323 -20.22 13.21 16.13
N GLU A 324 -19.55 12.07 15.94
CA GLU A 324 -20.06 10.71 16.22
C GLU A 324 -21.39 10.39 15.51
N ARG A 325 -21.61 10.97 14.33
CA ARG A 325 -22.80 10.75 13.49
C ARG A 325 -22.66 9.54 12.55
N VAL A 326 -21.48 8.94 12.50
CA VAL A 326 -21.27 7.63 11.86
C VAL A 326 -21.75 6.55 12.84
N VAL A 327 -22.72 5.76 12.43
CA VAL A 327 -23.41 4.78 13.27
C VAL A 327 -23.52 3.43 12.56
N PHE A 328 -23.83 2.38 13.29
CA PHE A 328 -24.10 1.05 12.71
C PHE A 328 -25.59 0.82 12.52
N ALA A 329 -25.93 0.15 11.43
CA ALA A 329 -27.15 -0.61 11.30
C ALA A 329 -26.80 -2.11 11.37
N PHE A 330 -27.49 -2.84 12.23
CA PHE A 330 -27.22 -4.24 12.51
C PHE A 330 -28.13 -5.13 11.70
N GLN A 331 -27.58 -6.08 10.94
CA GLN A 331 -28.34 -7.04 10.17
C GLN A 331 -28.05 -8.47 10.67
N PRO A 332 -29.08 -9.29 10.96
CA PRO A 332 -28.88 -10.63 11.46
C PRO A 332 -28.38 -11.58 10.38
N VAL A 333 -27.40 -12.41 10.74
CA VAL A 333 -26.95 -13.61 10.03
C VAL A 333 -27.43 -14.81 10.85
N VAL A 334 -28.28 -15.64 10.26
CA VAL A 334 -28.95 -16.73 10.97
C VAL A 334 -28.42 -18.10 10.55
N SER A 335 -28.35 -19.04 11.46
CA SER A 335 -28.05 -20.44 11.14
C SER A 335 -29.14 -21.04 10.23
N ALA A 336 -28.73 -21.64 9.12
CA ALA A 336 -29.66 -22.29 8.20
C ALA A 336 -30.36 -23.50 8.85
N ILE A 337 -29.73 -24.12 9.87
CA ILE A 337 -30.23 -25.31 10.56
C ILE A 337 -31.20 -24.95 11.68
N SER A 338 -30.75 -24.07 12.62
CA SER A 338 -31.57 -23.75 13.81
C SER A 338 -32.49 -22.55 13.57
N GLY A 339 -32.20 -21.68 12.61
CA GLY A 339 -32.89 -20.41 12.40
C GLY A 339 -32.54 -19.34 13.43
N GLU A 340 -31.66 -19.64 14.38
CA GLU A 340 -31.19 -18.69 15.40
C GLU A 340 -30.14 -17.74 14.83
N VAL A 341 -30.06 -16.53 15.39
CA VAL A 341 -29.05 -15.58 15.01
C VAL A 341 -27.68 -16.05 15.51
N ASP A 342 -26.72 -16.18 14.60
CA ASP A 342 -25.32 -16.46 14.94
C ASP A 342 -24.58 -15.17 15.27
N HIS A 343 -24.69 -14.18 14.41
CA HIS A 343 -24.08 -12.87 14.61
C HIS A 343 -24.85 -11.77 13.87
N TYR A 344 -24.44 -10.51 14.09
CA TYR A 344 -24.97 -9.37 13.36
C TYR A 344 -23.86 -8.72 12.55
N GLU A 345 -24.14 -8.38 11.29
CA GLU A 345 -23.25 -7.56 10.48
C GLU A 345 -23.48 -6.08 10.79
N CYS A 346 -22.38 -5.36 11.08
CA CYS A 346 -22.32 -3.93 11.34
C CYS A 346 -22.23 -3.16 10.03
N LEU A 347 -23.36 -2.81 9.47
CA LEU A 347 -23.44 -2.03 8.23
C LEU A 347 -23.35 -0.54 8.53
N LEU A 348 -22.32 0.11 8.00
CA LEU A 348 -22.05 1.51 8.25
C LEU A 348 -23.17 2.42 7.72
N ARG A 349 -23.55 3.42 8.50
CA ARG A 349 -24.53 4.46 8.16
C ARG A 349 -24.00 5.81 8.61
N MET A 350 -24.39 6.86 7.91
CA MET A 350 -24.09 8.23 8.31
C MET A 350 -25.39 8.97 8.58
N ARG A 351 -25.50 9.55 9.77
CA ARG A 351 -26.64 10.43 10.12
C ARG A 351 -26.31 11.84 9.69
N MET A 352 -27.14 12.38 8.82
CA MET A 352 -27.03 13.76 8.35
C MET A 352 -27.52 14.75 9.41
N PRO A 353 -27.13 16.04 9.33
CA PRO A 353 -27.61 17.07 10.27
C PRO A 353 -29.13 17.24 10.32
N ASP A 354 -29.83 16.92 9.22
CA ASP A 354 -31.29 16.91 9.15
C ASP A 354 -31.97 15.65 9.73
N GLY A 355 -31.15 14.72 10.25
CA GLY A 355 -31.61 13.45 10.81
C GLY A 355 -31.79 12.32 9.80
N SER A 356 -31.66 12.56 8.51
CA SER A 356 -31.70 11.52 7.47
C SER A 356 -30.51 10.57 7.58
N ILE A 357 -30.67 9.34 7.09
CA ILE A 357 -29.65 8.30 7.15
C ILE A 357 -29.17 7.99 5.73
N VAL A 358 -27.86 8.09 5.54
CA VAL A 358 -27.16 7.76 4.30
C VAL A 358 -26.48 6.40 4.43
N SER A 359 -26.60 5.54 3.41
CA SER A 359 -26.02 4.19 3.42
C SER A 359 -24.54 4.22 3.08
N ALA A 360 -23.78 3.18 3.50
CA ALA A 360 -22.36 3.02 3.18
C ALA A 360 -22.11 3.05 1.66
N GLY A 361 -22.99 2.44 0.86
CA GLY A 361 -22.87 2.41 -0.61
C GLY A 361 -22.85 3.80 -1.26
N ASP A 362 -23.39 4.83 -0.59
CA ASP A 362 -23.43 6.19 -1.13
C ASP A 362 -22.15 7.00 -0.84
N PHE A 363 -21.39 6.68 0.21
CA PHE A 363 -20.23 7.48 0.60
C PHE A 363 -18.91 6.69 0.67
N VAL A 364 -18.92 5.40 1.00
CA VAL A 364 -17.70 4.60 1.12
C VAL A 364 -16.88 4.57 -0.18
N PRO A 365 -17.46 4.33 -1.38
CA PRO A 365 -16.71 4.34 -2.63
C PRO A 365 -15.99 5.68 -2.90
N VAL A 366 -16.62 6.79 -2.51
CA VAL A 366 -16.01 8.13 -2.65
C VAL A 366 -14.82 8.28 -1.71
N ILE A 367 -14.96 7.81 -0.47
CA ILE A 367 -13.92 7.91 0.55
C ILE A 367 -12.73 6.98 0.25
N GLU A 368 -12.98 5.81 -0.32
CA GLU A 368 -11.93 4.91 -0.84
C GLU A 368 -11.14 5.58 -1.96
N GLN A 369 -11.83 6.17 -2.93
CA GLN A 369 -11.22 6.91 -4.04
C GLN A 369 -10.32 8.05 -3.54
N LEU A 370 -10.73 8.73 -2.47
CA LEU A 370 -9.99 9.84 -1.88
C LEU A 370 -8.89 9.39 -0.88
N GLY A 371 -8.76 8.09 -0.62
CA GLY A 371 -7.74 7.52 0.27
C GLY A 371 -8.00 7.72 1.77
N PHE A 372 -9.21 8.11 2.17
CA PHE A 372 -9.56 8.33 3.58
C PHE A 372 -10.20 7.15 4.28
N ILE A 373 -10.43 6.06 3.59
CA ILE A 373 -11.13 4.89 4.12
C ILE A 373 -10.48 4.33 5.41
N ARG A 374 -9.17 4.41 5.54
CA ARG A 374 -8.46 3.95 6.75
C ARG A 374 -8.92 4.64 8.04
N LEU A 375 -9.38 5.91 7.95
CA LEU A 375 -9.95 6.61 9.11
C LEU A 375 -11.28 5.99 9.53
N ILE A 376 -12.11 5.63 8.54
CA ILE A 376 -13.39 4.95 8.77
C ILE A 376 -13.14 3.56 9.34
N ASP A 377 -12.26 2.76 8.75
CA ASP A 377 -12.00 1.40 9.20
C ASP A 377 -11.42 1.35 10.63
N ARG A 378 -10.65 2.38 11.01
CA ARG A 378 -10.22 2.52 12.42
C ARG A 378 -11.40 2.84 13.35
N TYR A 379 -12.24 3.79 12.96
CA TYR A 379 -13.43 4.14 13.72
C TYR A 379 -14.38 2.96 13.88
N VAL A 380 -14.61 2.20 12.80
CA VAL A 380 -15.44 0.99 12.78
C VAL A 380 -14.88 -0.05 13.77
N LEU A 381 -13.57 -0.32 13.73
CA LEU A 381 -12.92 -1.23 14.67
C LEU A 381 -13.15 -0.82 16.12
N GLU A 382 -12.87 0.45 16.46
CA GLU A 382 -13.01 0.97 17.83
C GLU A 382 -14.45 0.87 18.33
N LYS A 383 -15.43 1.26 17.50
CA LYS A 383 -16.86 1.18 17.85
C LYS A 383 -17.34 -0.27 17.96
N THR A 384 -16.93 -1.19 17.06
CA THR A 384 -17.31 -2.60 17.13
C THR A 384 -16.78 -3.27 18.40
N LEU A 385 -15.51 -3.01 18.76
CA LEU A 385 -14.93 -3.54 19.99
C LEU A 385 -15.62 -2.98 21.25
N ALA A 386 -16.03 -1.71 21.23
CA ALA A 386 -16.80 -1.12 22.33
C ALA A 386 -18.18 -1.77 22.48
N GLU A 387 -18.89 -2.05 21.37
CA GLU A 387 -20.18 -2.76 21.40
C GLU A 387 -20.01 -4.19 21.92
N LEU A 388 -19.00 -4.93 21.46
CA LEU A 388 -18.72 -6.30 21.95
C LEU A 388 -18.34 -6.32 23.42
N ALA A 389 -17.66 -5.31 23.93
CA ALA A 389 -17.31 -5.19 25.33
C ALA A 389 -18.52 -4.89 26.22
N ALA A 390 -19.49 -4.11 25.70
CA ALA A 390 -20.73 -3.79 26.40
C ALA A 390 -21.74 -4.94 26.40
N HIS A 391 -21.68 -5.84 25.40
CA HIS A 391 -22.66 -6.91 25.18
C HIS A 391 -21.96 -8.28 25.04
N PRO A 392 -21.77 -9.04 26.15
CA PRO A 392 -21.00 -10.29 26.15
C PRO A 392 -21.58 -11.41 25.29
N ASP A 393 -22.89 -11.43 25.06
CA ASP A 393 -23.61 -12.51 24.37
C ASP A 393 -23.74 -12.27 22.86
N VAL A 394 -23.17 -11.17 22.33
CA VAL A 394 -23.31 -10.80 20.93
C VAL A 394 -22.01 -11.07 20.17
N LYS A 395 -22.13 -11.56 18.93
CA LYS A 395 -21.05 -11.60 17.95
C LYS A 395 -21.34 -10.56 16.87
N LEU A 396 -20.31 -9.86 16.42
CA LEU A 396 -20.43 -8.79 15.42
C LEU A 396 -19.44 -9.00 14.28
N GLY A 397 -19.93 -8.83 13.05
CA GLY A 397 -19.13 -8.76 11.83
C GLY A 397 -19.04 -7.32 11.32
N PHE A 398 -17.92 -6.96 10.70
CA PHE A 398 -17.79 -5.69 10.00
C PHE A 398 -16.85 -5.79 8.80
N ASN A 399 -17.14 -4.99 7.79
CA ASN A 399 -16.39 -4.89 6.55
C ASN A 399 -15.16 -4.01 6.71
N ILE A 400 -14.05 -4.38 6.08
CA ILE A 400 -12.85 -3.55 5.91
C ILE A 400 -12.54 -3.34 4.43
N SER A 401 -11.93 -2.22 4.12
CA SER A 401 -11.47 -1.90 2.76
C SER A 401 -10.21 -2.69 2.37
N GLY A 402 -9.98 -2.83 1.06
CA GLY A 402 -8.75 -3.44 0.55
C GLY A 402 -7.48 -2.69 0.94
N LEU A 403 -7.55 -1.37 1.11
CA LEU A 403 -6.43 -0.57 1.59
C LEU A 403 -6.05 -0.89 3.05
N THR A 404 -7.01 -1.30 3.85
CA THR A 404 -6.81 -1.67 5.26
C THR A 404 -6.32 -3.11 5.40
N ALA A 405 -6.67 -4.01 4.50
CA ALA A 405 -6.13 -5.37 4.46
C ALA A 405 -4.59 -5.42 4.28
N ALA A 406 -3.99 -4.35 3.70
CA ALA A 406 -2.54 -4.18 3.59
C ALA A 406 -1.96 -3.23 4.66
N ASP A 407 -2.75 -2.74 5.63
CA ASP A 407 -2.34 -1.75 6.63
C ASP A 407 -1.81 -2.41 7.91
N ARG A 408 -0.49 -2.58 8.00
CA ARG A 408 0.18 -3.13 9.19
C ARG A 408 -0.06 -2.34 10.50
N PRO A 409 -0.12 -1.00 10.51
CA PRO A 409 -0.53 -0.22 11.69
C PRO A 409 -1.93 -0.58 12.19
N TRP A 410 -2.91 -0.70 11.30
CA TRP A 410 -4.28 -1.08 11.65
C TRP A 410 -4.33 -2.48 12.25
N LEU A 411 -3.70 -3.47 11.59
CA LEU A 411 -3.60 -4.85 12.07
C LEU A 411 -2.96 -4.92 13.47
N ARG A 412 -1.86 -4.20 13.71
CA ARG A 412 -1.23 -4.12 15.02
C ARG A 412 -2.16 -3.52 16.07
N SER A 413 -2.93 -2.49 15.71
CA SER A 413 -3.92 -1.88 16.59
C SER A 413 -4.98 -2.89 17.01
N LEU A 414 -5.59 -3.62 16.06
CA LEU A 414 -6.56 -4.67 16.36
C LEU A 414 -5.95 -5.73 17.28
N ILE A 415 -4.81 -6.32 16.91
CA ILE A 415 -4.16 -7.37 17.70
C ILE A 415 -3.86 -6.88 19.12
N SER A 416 -3.38 -5.64 19.29
CA SER A 416 -3.09 -5.09 20.62
C SER A 416 -4.33 -4.97 21.51
N GLN A 417 -5.49 -4.66 20.92
CA GLN A 417 -6.76 -4.50 21.64
C GLN A 417 -7.39 -5.85 22.03
N VAL A 418 -7.24 -6.89 21.20
CA VAL A 418 -7.82 -8.21 21.46
C VAL A 418 -6.87 -9.18 22.17
N ARG A 419 -5.56 -8.90 22.23
CA ARG A 419 -4.52 -9.78 22.76
C ARG A 419 -4.81 -10.32 24.16
N ASN A 420 -5.37 -9.50 25.04
CA ASN A 420 -5.70 -9.85 26.41
C ASN A 420 -7.20 -10.05 26.62
N ARG A 421 -7.95 -10.10 25.54
CA ARG A 421 -9.42 -10.20 25.50
C ARG A 421 -9.86 -11.26 24.49
N PRO A 422 -9.52 -12.55 24.73
CA PRO A 422 -9.94 -13.65 23.84
C PRO A 422 -11.46 -13.78 23.72
N ASP A 423 -12.20 -13.30 24.71
CA ASP A 423 -13.65 -13.16 24.70
C ASP A 423 -14.16 -12.22 23.61
N LEU A 424 -13.43 -11.13 23.31
CA LEU A 424 -13.79 -10.22 22.22
C LEU A 424 -13.35 -10.79 20.86
N ALA A 425 -12.12 -11.32 20.80
CA ALA A 425 -11.59 -11.88 19.55
C ALA A 425 -12.50 -12.96 18.96
N SER A 426 -12.96 -13.91 19.77
CA SER A 426 -13.80 -15.03 19.32
C SER A 426 -15.20 -14.63 18.87
N ARG A 427 -15.64 -13.41 19.19
CA ARG A 427 -16.93 -12.84 18.82
C ARG A 427 -16.84 -11.80 17.72
N LEU A 428 -15.63 -11.55 17.19
CA LEU A 428 -15.36 -10.59 16.13
C LEU A 428 -15.21 -11.30 14.80
N VAL A 429 -15.99 -10.90 13.80
CA VAL A 429 -15.88 -11.35 12.41
C VAL A 429 -15.38 -10.18 11.56
N VAL A 430 -14.25 -10.37 10.88
CA VAL A 430 -13.69 -9.37 9.96
C VAL A 430 -13.98 -9.81 8.53
N GLU A 431 -14.66 -8.96 7.78
CA GLU A 431 -15.10 -9.24 6.42
C GLU A 431 -14.26 -8.48 5.41
N ILE A 432 -13.76 -9.19 4.38
CA ILE A 432 -12.88 -8.64 3.33
C ILE A 432 -13.49 -9.04 1.99
N THR A 433 -13.68 -8.09 1.07
CA THR A 433 -14.22 -8.43 -0.26
C THR A 433 -13.23 -9.27 -1.07
N GLU A 434 -13.76 -10.14 -1.94
CA GLU A 434 -12.96 -10.98 -2.84
C GLU A 434 -11.95 -10.15 -3.65
N THR A 435 -12.38 -9.05 -4.23
CA THR A 435 -11.52 -8.15 -5.03
C THR A 435 -10.35 -7.57 -4.22
N ALA A 436 -10.62 -7.18 -2.98
CA ALA A 436 -9.60 -6.64 -2.07
C ALA A 436 -8.56 -7.70 -1.69
N ALA A 437 -9.02 -8.90 -1.36
CA ALA A 437 -8.15 -10.01 -0.98
C ALA A 437 -7.22 -10.47 -2.12
N LEU A 438 -7.64 -10.31 -3.37
CA LEU A 438 -6.89 -10.73 -4.55
C LEU A 438 -5.89 -9.70 -5.09
N TYR A 439 -5.96 -8.45 -4.66
CA TYR A 439 -5.05 -7.40 -5.12
C TYR A 439 -3.58 -7.72 -4.78
N ASP A 440 -3.33 -8.20 -3.56
CA ASP A 440 -2.04 -8.75 -3.12
C ASP A 440 -2.29 -9.97 -2.23
N ILE A 441 -2.24 -11.15 -2.84
CA ILE A 441 -2.61 -12.41 -2.19
C ILE A 441 -1.68 -12.78 -1.04
N GLU A 442 -0.38 -12.52 -1.19
CA GLU A 442 0.58 -12.87 -0.16
C GLU A 442 0.42 -11.99 1.08
N GLU A 443 0.22 -10.68 0.90
CA GLU A 443 -0.02 -9.77 2.02
C GLU A 443 -1.39 -10.06 2.65
N SER A 444 -2.42 -10.32 1.85
CA SER A 444 -3.76 -10.69 2.33
C SER A 444 -3.75 -12.01 3.10
N ALA A 445 -3.03 -13.03 2.63
CA ALA A 445 -2.88 -14.30 3.35
C ALA A 445 -2.17 -14.12 4.70
N ARG A 446 -1.13 -13.28 4.77
CA ARG A 446 -0.45 -12.92 6.03
C ARG A 446 -1.39 -12.19 6.97
N PHE A 447 -2.18 -11.26 6.46
CA PHE A 447 -3.16 -10.49 7.22
C PHE A 447 -4.25 -11.42 7.81
N VAL A 448 -4.87 -12.27 6.99
CA VAL A 448 -5.89 -13.26 7.41
C VAL A 448 -5.31 -14.20 8.48
N SER A 449 -4.11 -14.73 8.24
CA SER A 449 -3.43 -15.61 9.20
C SER A 449 -3.21 -14.93 10.55
N ALA A 450 -2.80 -13.65 10.55
CA ALA A 450 -2.57 -12.88 11.78
C ALA A 450 -3.87 -12.64 12.56
N LEU A 451 -4.99 -12.32 11.89
CA LEU A 451 -6.31 -12.18 12.51
C LEU A 451 -6.79 -13.48 13.15
N ARG A 452 -6.66 -14.59 12.43
CA ARG A 452 -7.04 -15.91 12.94
C ARG A 452 -6.20 -16.35 14.14
N HIS A 453 -4.89 -16.08 14.12
CA HIS A 453 -4.01 -16.31 15.27
C HIS A 453 -4.36 -15.44 16.48
N ALA A 454 -4.93 -14.25 16.26
CA ALA A 454 -5.46 -13.42 17.33
C ALA A 454 -6.80 -13.91 17.87
N GLY A 455 -7.40 -14.94 17.27
CA GLY A 455 -8.67 -15.55 17.67
C GLY A 455 -9.90 -14.94 17.00
N CYS A 456 -9.74 -14.04 16.02
CA CYS A 456 -10.84 -13.47 15.24
C CYS A 456 -11.27 -14.42 14.14
N HIS A 457 -12.55 -14.35 13.75
CA HIS A 457 -13.07 -15.00 12.55
C HIS A 457 -12.87 -14.10 11.34
N VAL A 458 -12.57 -14.69 10.18
CA VAL A 458 -12.40 -13.94 8.92
C VAL A 458 -13.35 -14.49 7.87
N ALA A 459 -14.13 -13.60 7.26
CA ALA A 459 -15.04 -13.92 6.17
C ALA A 459 -14.59 -13.25 4.86
N LEU A 460 -14.69 -13.98 3.75
CA LEU A 460 -14.49 -13.46 2.41
C LEU A 460 -15.86 -13.08 1.83
N ASP A 461 -16.04 -11.82 1.51
CA ASP A 461 -17.27 -11.25 1.00
C ASP A 461 -17.33 -11.20 -0.53
N ASP A 462 -18.53 -11.08 -1.12
CA ASP A 462 -18.81 -11.07 -2.56
C ASP A 462 -18.30 -12.32 -3.31
N PHE A 463 -18.24 -13.47 -2.64
CA PHE A 463 -17.67 -14.69 -3.21
C PHE A 463 -18.41 -15.17 -4.46
N GLY A 464 -17.66 -15.29 -5.57
CA GLY A 464 -18.13 -15.74 -6.87
C GLY A 464 -18.48 -14.62 -7.84
N ALA A 465 -18.54 -13.34 -7.42
CA ALA A 465 -18.77 -12.21 -8.30
C ALA A 465 -17.51 -11.80 -9.09
N GLY A 466 -16.33 -12.23 -8.64
CA GLY A 466 -15.03 -11.93 -9.24
C GLY A 466 -14.45 -13.05 -10.12
N HIS A 467 -13.23 -12.86 -10.59
CA HIS A 467 -12.46 -13.82 -11.38
C HIS A 467 -11.44 -14.60 -10.55
N THR A 468 -11.86 -15.19 -9.44
CA THR A 468 -10.93 -15.83 -8.51
C THR A 468 -10.39 -17.15 -9.03
N SER A 469 -9.08 -17.30 -9.03
CA SER A 469 -8.41 -18.58 -9.22
C SER A 469 -8.54 -19.43 -7.95
N LEU A 470 -8.89 -20.71 -8.09
CA LEU A 470 -9.02 -21.68 -6.99
C LEU A 470 -7.75 -21.76 -6.10
N ARG A 471 -6.57 -21.54 -6.68
CA ARG A 471 -5.31 -21.50 -5.93
C ARG A 471 -5.26 -20.35 -4.93
N HIS A 472 -5.82 -19.21 -5.31
CA HIS A 472 -5.80 -18.00 -4.49
C HIS A 472 -6.69 -18.18 -3.25
N LEU A 473 -7.87 -18.75 -3.41
CA LEU A 473 -8.77 -19.08 -2.31
C LEU A 473 -8.12 -20.01 -1.27
N GLN A 474 -7.42 -21.04 -1.74
CA GLN A 474 -6.70 -21.96 -0.85
C GLN A 474 -5.64 -21.25 -0.01
N SER A 475 -4.97 -20.25 -0.57
CA SER A 475 -3.91 -19.50 0.10
C SER A 475 -4.43 -18.56 1.19
N LEU A 476 -5.66 -18.02 1.02
CA LEU A 476 -6.24 -17.07 1.97
C LEU A 476 -6.66 -17.71 3.30
N ALA A 477 -7.01 -18.99 3.31
CA ALA A 477 -7.35 -19.76 4.51
C ALA A 477 -8.37 -19.06 5.44
N VAL A 478 -9.43 -18.46 4.86
CA VAL A 478 -10.53 -17.82 5.60
C VAL A 478 -11.40 -18.85 6.35
N ASP A 479 -12.23 -18.41 7.30
CA ASP A 479 -13.14 -19.28 8.03
C ASP A 479 -14.49 -19.43 7.31
N THR A 480 -14.92 -18.37 6.62
CA THR A 480 -16.25 -18.27 6.01
C THR A 480 -16.17 -17.62 4.65
N VAL A 481 -17.04 -18.00 3.73
CA VAL A 481 -17.27 -17.29 2.46
C VAL A 481 -18.73 -16.86 2.39
N LYS A 482 -18.97 -15.59 2.01
CA LYS A 482 -20.30 -15.01 1.82
C LYS A 482 -20.59 -15.01 0.32
N ILE A 483 -21.60 -15.78 -0.09
CA ILE A 483 -21.99 -15.95 -1.49
C ILE A 483 -22.77 -14.72 -1.93
N ASP A 484 -22.28 -14.03 -2.96
CA ASP A 484 -22.86 -12.78 -3.46
C ASP A 484 -24.34 -12.93 -3.84
N GLY A 485 -25.11 -11.92 -3.50
CA GLY A 485 -26.55 -11.88 -3.72
C GLY A 485 -26.98 -12.02 -5.18
N SER A 486 -26.12 -11.78 -6.17
CA SER A 486 -26.45 -11.98 -7.58
C SER A 486 -26.76 -13.42 -7.93
N PHE A 487 -26.18 -14.38 -7.20
CA PHE A 487 -26.45 -15.82 -7.35
C PHE A 487 -27.66 -16.32 -6.58
N ILE A 488 -28.13 -15.53 -5.62
CA ILE A 488 -29.25 -15.88 -4.75
C ILE A 488 -30.57 -15.29 -5.28
N ARG A 489 -30.49 -14.10 -5.88
CA ARG A 489 -31.69 -13.47 -6.49
C ARG A 489 -32.24 -14.37 -7.58
N ASN A 490 -33.54 -14.61 -7.53
CA ASN A 490 -34.28 -15.49 -8.45
C ASN A 490 -33.85 -16.99 -8.40
N LEU A 491 -33.20 -17.43 -7.34
CA LEU A 491 -32.76 -18.81 -7.16
C LEU A 491 -33.91 -19.81 -7.32
N ALA A 492 -35.11 -19.46 -6.89
CA ALA A 492 -36.30 -20.29 -7.01
C ALA A 492 -36.74 -20.52 -8.46
N THR A 493 -36.44 -19.58 -9.37
CA THR A 493 -36.91 -19.60 -10.77
C THR A 493 -35.80 -19.88 -11.79
N SER A 494 -34.55 -19.88 -11.38
CA SER A 494 -33.38 -20.06 -12.27
C SER A 494 -32.65 -21.38 -12.00
N PRO A 495 -32.84 -22.43 -12.85
CA PRO A 495 -32.09 -23.66 -12.73
C PRO A 495 -30.58 -23.48 -12.85
N ASP A 496 -30.13 -22.54 -13.71
CA ASP A 496 -28.70 -22.26 -13.89
C ASP A 496 -28.07 -21.69 -12.62
N SER A 497 -28.77 -20.79 -11.92
CA SER A 497 -28.32 -20.26 -10.61
C SER A 497 -28.21 -21.38 -9.56
N GLN A 498 -29.12 -22.33 -9.55
CA GLN A 498 -29.05 -23.50 -8.64
C GLN A 498 -27.87 -24.42 -8.97
N VAL A 499 -27.57 -24.64 -10.25
CA VAL A 499 -26.39 -25.41 -10.67
C VAL A 499 -25.10 -24.68 -10.24
N PHE A 500 -25.02 -23.39 -10.48
CA PHE A 500 -23.87 -22.58 -10.10
C PHE A 500 -23.65 -22.56 -8.59
N LEU A 501 -24.71 -22.35 -7.81
CA LEU A 501 -24.68 -22.38 -6.36
C LEU A 501 -24.11 -23.72 -5.83
N ARG A 502 -24.57 -24.87 -6.36
CA ARG A 502 -24.04 -26.19 -5.97
C ARG A 502 -22.54 -26.32 -6.21
N HIS A 503 -22.03 -25.77 -7.32
CA HIS A 503 -20.59 -25.79 -7.58
C HIS A 503 -19.82 -24.91 -6.60
N LEU A 504 -20.31 -23.69 -6.27
CA LEU A 504 -19.71 -22.82 -5.27
C LEU A 504 -19.70 -23.49 -3.88
N LEU A 505 -20.81 -24.10 -3.48
CA LEU A 505 -20.91 -24.83 -2.21
C LEU A 505 -19.97 -26.04 -2.17
N GLY A 506 -19.86 -26.76 -3.30
CA GLY A 506 -18.89 -27.85 -3.43
C GLY A 506 -17.46 -27.41 -3.23
N LEU A 507 -17.09 -26.26 -3.79
CA LEU A 507 -15.77 -25.64 -3.59
C LEU A 507 -15.55 -25.21 -2.15
N ALA A 508 -16.48 -24.47 -1.56
CA ALA A 508 -16.40 -24.02 -0.17
C ALA A 508 -16.23 -25.21 0.79
N LYS A 509 -17.02 -26.27 0.59
CA LYS A 509 -16.92 -27.52 1.36
C LYS A 509 -15.58 -28.22 1.17
N GLY A 510 -15.05 -28.23 -0.08
CA GLY A 510 -13.75 -28.84 -0.38
C GLY A 510 -12.59 -28.16 0.33
N PHE A 511 -12.68 -26.86 0.58
CA PHE A 511 -11.70 -26.08 1.34
C PHE A 511 -12.00 -26.00 2.84
N GLY A 512 -13.13 -26.53 3.30
CA GLY A 512 -13.53 -26.50 4.71
C GLY A 512 -14.07 -25.15 5.19
N PHE A 513 -14.54 -24.29 4.27
CA PHE A 513 -15.12 -23.00 4.60
C PHE A 513 -16.58 -23.14 5.02
N ASN A 514 -17.00 -22.35 6.01
CA ASN A 514 -18.41 -22.09 6.25
C ASN A 514 -18.98 -21.23 5.12
N THR A 515 -20.29 -21.28 4.93
CA THR A 515 -20.96 -20.51 3.88
C THR A 515 -22.08 -19.66 4.44
N VAL A 516 -22.15 -18.40 4.00
CA VAL A 516 -23.28 -17.50 4.21
C VAL A 516 -23.89 -17.21 2.84
N ALA A 517 -25.19 -17.35 2.67
CA ALA A 517 -25.89 -16.87 1.49
C ALA A 517 -26.51 -15.51 1.78
N GLU A 518 -26.18 -14.53 0.94
CA GLU A 518 -26.61 -13.15 1.10
C GLU A 518 -27.90 -12.82 0.32
N CYS A 519 -28.49 -11.68 0.62
CA CYS A 519 -29.64 -11.13 -0.09
C CYS A 519 -30.87 -12.04 -0.17
N VAL A 520 -31.02 -12.99 0.75
CA VAL A 520 -32.18 -13.88 0.83
C VAL A 520 -33.43 -13.03 1.09
N SER A 521 -34.38 -13.07 0.15
CA SER A 521 -35.56 -12.22 0.19
C SER A 521 -36.89 -12.95 0.34
N THR A 522 -36.89 -14.28 0.07
CA THR A 522 -38.09 -15.11 0.09
C THR A 522 -37.90 -16.42 0.87
N ALA A 523 -39.02 -17.00 1.31
CA ALA A 523 -39.05 -18.31 1.97
C ALA A 523 -38.56 -19.43 1.03
N ASP A 524 -38.90 -19.36 -0.25
CA ASP A 524 -38.51 -20.34 -1.26
C ASP A 524 -36.98 -20.37 -1.46
N GLU A 525 -36.34 -19.17 -1.56
CA GLU A 525 -34.88 -19.06 -1.61
C GLU A 525 -34.25 -19.68 -0.36
N ALA A 526 -34.76 -19.36 0.83
CA ALA A 526 -34.27 -19.89 2.08
C ALA A 526 -34.41 -21.43 2.15
N ALA A 527 -35.50 -21.99 1.66
CA ALA A 527 -35.74 -23.44 1.62
C ALA A 527 -34.78 -24.16 0.68
N ILE A 528 -34.51 -23.57 -0.52
CA ILE A 528 -33.54 -24.11 -1.47
C ILE A 528 -32.13 -24.09 -0.85
N LEU A 529 -31.70 -22.96 -0.27
CA LEU A 529 -30.38 -22.79 0.33
C LEU A 529 -30.14 -23.81 1.49
N ARG A 530 -31.16 -24.03 2.33
CA ARG A 530 -31.09 -25.07 3.38
C ARG A 530 -30.91 -26.46 2.80
N ARG A 531 -31.68 -26.82 1.77
CA ARG A 531 -31.60 -28.12 1.10
C ARG A 531 -30.23 -28.33 0.45
N GLU A 532 -29.63 -27.28 -0.14
CA GLU A 532 -28.31 -27.36 -0.74
C GLU A 532 -27.16 -27.33 0.29
N GLY A 533 -27.49 -27.16 1.60
CA GLY A 533 -26.55 -27.30 2.70
C GLY A 533 -25.71 -26.04 2.99
N VAL A 534 -26.23 -24.86 2.73
CA VAL A 534 -25.63 -23.58 3.16
C VAL A 534 -25.64 -23.52 4.70
N GLY A 535 -24.56 -23.00 5.30
CA GLY A 535 -24.40 -22.93 6.74
C GLY A 535 -25.22 -21.82 7.41
N PHE A 536 -25.20 -20.62 6.81
CA PHE A 536 -25.85 -19.43 7.35
C PHE A 536 -26.56 -18.65 6.23
N LEU A 537 -27.57 -17.88 6.63
CA LEU A 537 -28.43 -17.12 5.74
C LEU A 537 -28.55 -15.67 6.21
N GLN A 538 -28.49 -14.73 5.27
CA GLN A 538 -28.62 -13.30 5.52
C GLN A 538 -29.49 -12.65 4.44
N GLY A 539 -30.37 -11.77 4.83
CA GLY A 539 -31.22 -11.03 3.87
C GLY A 539 -32.48 -10.48 4.51
N TYR A 540 -33.25 -9.77 3.70
CA TYR A 540 -34.46 -9.07 4.17
C TYR A 540 -35.56 -10.03 4.65
N TYR A 541 -35.50 -11.28 4.27
CA TYR A 541 -36.41 -12.30 4.78
C TYR A 541 -36.22 -12.55 6.27
N PHE A 542 -34.97 -12.48 6.77
CA PHE A 542 -34.65 -12.69 8.18
C PHE A 542 -34.63 -11.40 8.99
N GLY A 543 -34.27 -10.29 8.36
CA GLY A 543 -34.25 -8.97 8.99
C GLY A 543 -33.64 -7.91 8.10
N ARG A 544 -34.21 -6.72 8.13
CA ARG A 544 -33.59 -5.55 7.53
C ARG A 544 -32.55 -4.97 8.48
N PRO A 545 -31.49 -4.29 7.97
CA PRO A 545 -30.58 -3.55 8.82
C PRO A 545 -31.35 -2.52 9.67
N THR A 546 -31.18 -2.55 11.00
CA THR A 546 -31.78 -1.61 11.95
C THR A 546 -30.72 -0.85 12.73
N LEU A 547 -31.01 0.41 13.07
CA LEU A 547 -30.15 1.23 13.94
C LEU A 547 -30.29 0.84 15.42
N ASP A 548 -31.40 0.22 15.77
CA ASP A 548 -31.62 -0.32 17.11
C ASP A 548 -30.75 -1.56 17.31
N ARG A 549 -30.44 -1.85 18.56
CA ARG A 549 -29.67 -3.04 18.96
C ARG A 549 -30.64 -4.21 19.16
N PRO A 550 -30.82 -5.14 18.20
CA PRO A 550 -31.87 -6.15 18.28
C PRO A 550 -31.76 -7.07 19.50
N TRP A 551 -30.56 -7.19 20.08
CA TRP A 551 -30.30 -8.02 21.27
C TRP A 551 -30.73 -7.37 22.60
N LEU A 552 -31.12 -6.09 22.61
CA LEU A 552 -31.61 -5.40 23.81
C LEU A 552 -33.12 -5.58 24.00
N ASP A 553 -33.87 -5.69 22.90
CA ASP A 553 -35.33 -5.65 22.90
C ASP A 553 -36.00 -7.03 23.00
N SER A 554 -35.23 -8.12 22.88
CA SER A 554 -35.79 -9.49 23.00
C SER A 554 -34.71 -10.51 23.36
N PRO A 555 -34.99 -11.42 24.25
CA PRO A 555 -34.22 -12.66 24.33
C PRO A 555 -34.60 -13.50 23.09
N LEU A 556 -33.74 -13.49 22.06
CA LEU A 556 -33.85 -14.25 20.81
C LEU A 556 -35.04 -13.85 19.91
N VAL A 557 -34.73 -13.25 18.76
CA VAL A 557 -35.70 -13.14 17.67
C VAL A 557 -36.17 -14.56 17.33
N ARG A 558 -37.35 -14.96 17.80
CA ARG A 558 -37.99 -16.16 17.31
C ARG A 558 -38.35 -15.89 15.85
N PRO A 559 -37.94 -16.77 14.91
CA PRO A 559 -38.42 -16.68 13.55
C PRO A 559 -39.97 -16.64 13.60
N SER A 560 -40.58 -15.91 12.64
CA SER A 560 -42.03 -15.89 12.52
C SER A 560 -42.56 -17.34 12.54
N ALA A 561 -43.78 -17.57 13.03
CA ALA A 561 -44.36 -18.91 13.13
C ALA A 561 -44.23 -19.73 11.82
N GLU A 562 -44.25 -19.08 10.67
CA GLU A 562 -44.00 -19.67 9.34
C GLU A 562 -42.58 -20.26 9.17
N VAL A 563 -41.56 -19.68 9.81
CA VAL A 563 -40.18 -20.20 9.74
C VAL A 563 -40.01 -21.44 10.62
N ILE A 564 -40.73 -21.52 11.75
CA ILE A 564 -40.73 -22.70 12.64
C ILE A 564 -41.37 -23.89 11.95
N GLU A 565 -42.47 -23.65 11.22
CA GLU A 565 -43.18 -24.70 10.48
C GLU A 565 -42.32 -25.31 9.35
N LEU A 566 -41.52 -24.47 8.66
CA LEU A 566 -40.57 -24.92 7.64
C LEU A 566 -39.37 -25.70 8.21
N VAL A 567 -38.92 -25.39 9.43
CA VAL A 567 -37.86 -26.16 10.10
C VAL A 567 -38.35 -27.53 10.52
N GLU A 568 -39.62 -27.66 10.92
CA GLU A 568 -40.23 -28.96 11.27
C GLU A 568 -40.50 -29.82 10.04
N LEU A 569 -40.90 -29.22 8.90
CA LEU A 569 -41.08 -29.93 7.63
C LEU A 569 -39.76 -30.45 7.02
N GLY A 570 -38.65 -29.77 7.22
CA GLY A 570 -37.30 -30.21 6.80
C GLY A 570 -36.73 -31.36 7.61
N ARG A 571 -37.32 -31.71 8.77
CA ARG A 571 -36.96 -32.88 9.60
C ARG A 571 -37.76 -34.14 9.29
N ALA A 572 -38.76 -34.11 8.39
CA ALA A 572 -39.50 -35.28 7.97
C ALA A 572 -38.66 -36.17 7.06
N ASP A 573 -38.35 -37.35 7.51
CA ASP A 573 -37.58 -38.39 6.83
C ASP A 573 -38.16 -38.68 5.43
N PRO A 574 -37.40 -38.63 4.34
CA PRO A 574 -37.91 -38.85 2.99
C PRO A 574 -38.40 -40.26 2.72
N VAL A 575 -38.26 -41.17 3.67
CA VAL A 575 -38.70 -42.58 3.55
C VAL A 575 -40.21 -42.80 3.83
N LYS A 576 -40.94 -41.82 4.37
CA LYS A 576 -42.37 -41.98 4.71
C LYS A 576 -43.36 -41.45 3.66
N LEU A 577 -42.92 -40.80 2.61
CA LEU A 577 -43.82 -40.26 1.57
C LEU A 577 -44.06 -41.19 0.37
N ALA A 578 -43.49 -42.41 0.40
CA ALA A 578 -43.71 -43.42 -0.66
C ALA A 578 -44.74 -44.50 -0.34
N ALA A 579 -45.51 -44.36 0.78
CA ALA A 579 -46.41 -45.42 1.24
C ALA A 579 -47.92 -45.07 1.32
N THR A 580 -48.36 -43.96 0.71
CA THR A 580 -49.79 -43.68 0.53
C THR A 580 -50.05 -43.14 -0.87
N GLY A 581 -50.07 -44.05 -1.83
CA GLY A 581 -50.57 -43.87 -3.18
C GLY A 581 -51.41 -45.08 -3.52
N ASP A 582 -52.68 -44.95 -3.30
CA ASP A 582 -53.76 -45.62 -4.03
C ASP A 582 -54.75 -44.55 -4.52
#